data_4bf979c6d09725c744c258478b73a306
#
_entry.id   4bf979c6d09725c744c258478b73a306
#
_cell.length_a   1.000
_cell.length_b   1.000
_cell.length_c   1.000
_cell.angle_alpha   90.00
_cell.angle_beta   90.00
_cell.angle_gamma   90.00
#
_symmetry.space_group_name_H-M   'P 1'
#
loop_
_entity.id
_entity.type
_entity.pdbx_description
1 polymer ?
#
loop_
_entity_poly.entity_id
_entity_poly.type
_entity_poly.pdbx_seq_one_letter_code
_entity_poly.pdbx_strand_id
1 'polypeptide(L)'
;DVVAVKGKLGELSYTLPEGITAEVKENQVIVTRASDIRQHKSFHGLARTLINNMIVGVTDGYKKTLDIEGVGFKAVIAGSTLSLSLGFASPKDYSIPAGVKVTEQGGVKIIVEGIDKQLVGRVAADIRSYYPAEPYKGKGIRYTDEKIRRKEGKTVA
;
A
#
# COMPACT_ATOMS: atom_id res chain seq x y z
N ASP A 1 19.28 -6.09 17.15
CA ASP A 1 18.13 -5.71 18.01
C ASP A 1 16.84 -5.78 17.20
N VAL A 2 15.76 -6.26 17.83
CA VAL A 2 14.42 -6.35 17.21
C VAL A 2 13.47 -5.46 18.00
N VAL A 3 12.75 -4.60 17.28
CA VAL A 3 11.67 -3.79 17.86
C VAL A 3 10.35 -4.46 17.50
N ALA A 4 9.57 -4.85 18.52
CA ALA A 4 8.21 -5.35 18.36
C ALA A 4 7.21 -4.29 18.84
N VAL A 5 6.19 -4.02 18.04
CA VAL A 5 5.13 -3.07 18.36
C VAL A 5 3.81 -3.82 18.36
N LYS A 6 3.11 -3.78 19.49
CA LYS A 6 1.81 -4.44 19.67
C LYS A 6 0.73 -3.40 19.90
N GLY A 7 -0.39 -3.52 19.20
CA GLY A 7 -1.53 -2.61 19.30
C GLY A 7 -2.86 -3.33 19.16
N LYS A 8 -3.93 -2.55 18.98
CA LYS A 8 -5.32 -3.06 18.90
C LYS A 8 -5.56 -3.98 17.70
N LEU A 9 -4.88 -3.72 16.59
CA LEU A 9 -5.11 -4.42 15.32
C LEU A 9 -4.16 -5.62 15.10
N GLY A 10 -3.08 -5.71 15.89
CA GLY A 10 -2.11 -6.80 15.78
C GLY A 10 -0.73 -6.44 16.31
N GLU A 11 0.26 -7.19 15.85
CA GLU A 11 1.65 -7.03 16.24
C GLU A 11 2.53 -7.01 14.99
N LEU A 12 3.51 -6.11 14.97
CA LEU A 12 4.52 -6.01 13.92
C LEU A 12 5.91 -6.01 14.56
N SER A 13 6.89 -6.57 13.87
CA SER A 13 8.27 -6.58 14.30
C SER A 13 9.21 -6.07 13.20
N TYR A 14 10.28 -5.40 13.61
CA TYR A 14 11.31 -4.88 12.70
C TYR A 14 12.69 -5.09 13.31
N THR A 15 13.59 -5.69 12.54
CA THR A 15 15.00 -5.87 12.91
C THR A 15 15.78 -4.61 12.58
N LEU A 16 16.34 -3.98 13.60
CA LEU A 16 17.16 -2.78 13.43
C LEU A 16 18.45 -3.11 12.67
N PRO A 17 18.88 -2.27 11.74
CA PRO A 17 20.17 -2.40 11.10
C PRO A 17 21.32 -2.09 12.08
N GLU A 18 22.50 -2.56 11.75
CA GLU A 18 23.73 -2.34 12.53
C GLU A 18 23.99 -0.85 12.79
N GLY A 19 24.38 -0.51 14.01
CA GLY A 19 24.65 0.87 14.42
C GLY A 19 23.42 1.74 14.74
N ILE A 20 22.23 1.14 14.78
CA ILE A 20 21.00 1.82 15.20
C ILE A 20 20.44 1.13 16.44
N THR A 21 20.06 1.92 17.44
CA THR A 21 19.40 1.46 18.65
C THR A 21 18.08 2.21 18.86
N ALA A 22 17.12 1.56 19.51
CA ALA A 22 15.84 2.16 19.84
C ALA A 22 15.53 1.91 21.33
N GLU A 23 15.16 2.94 22.04
CA GLU A 23 14.79 2.91 23.44
C GLU A 23 13.43 3.56 23.65
N VAL A 24 12.67 3.04 24.60
CA VAL A 24 11.39 3.65 25.01
C VAL A 24 11.64 4.48 26.28
N LYS A 25 11.41 5.80 26.18
CA LYS A 25 11.51 6.74 27.31
C LYS A 25 10.27 7.63 27.34
N GLU A 26 9.67 7.79 28.51
CA GLU A 26 8.55 8.72 28.73
C GLU A 26 7.44 8.65 27.65
N ASN A 27 7.02 7.45 27.31
CA ASN A 27 5.99 7.21 26.28
C ASN A 27 6.40 7.60 24.83
N GLN A 28 7.71 7.75 24.58
CA GLN A 28 8.28 8.04 23.27
C GLN A 28 9.31 6.98 22.90
N VAL A 29 9.40 6.67 21.62
CA VAL A 29 10.46 5.80 21.07
C VAL A 29 11.58 6.69 20.55
N ILE A 30 12.74 6.63 21.20
CA ILE A 30 13.94 7.37 20.81
C ILE A 30 14.83 6.43 20.00
N VAL A 31 15.10 6.80 18.77
CA VAL A 31 16.03 6.08 17.89
C VAL A 31 17.35 6.82 17.88
N THR A 32 18.45 6.12 18.17
CA THR A 32 19.81 6.70 18.17
C THR A 32 20.72 5.96 17.19
N ARG A 33 21.81 6.61 16.77
CA ARG A 33 22.83 6.07 15.87
C ARG A 33 24.20 6.08 16.54
N ALA A 34 25.00 5.05 16.26
CA ALA A 34 26.33 4.89 16.86
C ALA A 34 27.35 5.90 16.33
N SER A 35 27.20 6.41 15.10
CA SER A 35 28.11 7.38 14.49
C SER A 35 27.43 8.22 13.42
N ASP A 36 28.13 9.28 12.95
CA ASP A 36 27.66 10.23 11.95
C ASP A 36 28.05 9.90 10.51
N ILE A 37 28.47 8.65 10.26
CA ILE A 37 28.75 8.19 8.91
C ILE A 37 27.46 8.19 8.06
N ARG A 38 27.61 8.36 6.74
CA ARG A 38 26.49 8.47 5.80
C ARG A 38 25.49 7.32 5.92
N GLN A 39 25.98 6.11 6.14
CA GLN A 39 25.16 4.90 6.25
C GLN A 39 24.29 4.91 7.52
N HIS A 40 24.86 5.25 8.70
CA HIS A 40 24.11 5.32 9.94
C HIS A 40 23.08 6.47 9.94
N LYS A 41 23.39 7.61 9.27
CA LYS A 41 22.42 8.68 9.06
C LYS A 41 21.22 8.21 8.24
N SER A 42 21.45 7.44 7.17
CA SER A 42 20.36 6.90 6.35
C SER A 42 19.54 5.86 7.08
N PHE A 43 20.17 4.93 7.79
CA PHE A 43 19.49 3.90 8.58
C PHE A 43 18.70 4.47 9.75
N HIS A 44 19.21 5.52 10.39
CA HIS A 44 18.50 6.22 11.47
C HIS A 44 17.16 6.81 10.96
N GLY A 45 17.16 7.51 9.82
CA GLY A 45 15.94 8.04 9.23
C GLY A 45 14.96 6.95 8.78
N LEU A 46 15.47 5.86 8.19
CA LEU A 46 14.69 4.70 7.79
C LEU A 46 14.04 4.01 9.00
N ALA A 47 14.82 3.66 10.02
CA ALA A 47 14.33 2.98 11.22
C ALA A 47 13.25 3.80 11.93
N ARG A 48 13.49 5.12 12.12
CA ARG A 48 12.50 6.02 12.71
C ARG A 48 11.18 5.99 11.93
N THR A 49 11.24 6.05 10.60
CA THR A 49 10.04 6.05 9.75
C THR A 49 9.31 4.72 9.80
N LEU A 50 10.03 3.58 9.78
CA LEU A 50 9.43 2.25 9.85
C LEU A 50 8.77 2.00 11.20
N ILE A 51 9.43 2.35 12.32
CA ILE A 51 8.84 2.24 13.65
C ILE A 51 7.57 3.09 13.76
N ASN A 52 7.60 4.34 13.29
CA ASN A 52 6.41 5.18 13.29
C ASN A 52 5.28 4.58 12.44
N ASN A 53 5.61 4.04 11.26
CA ASN A 53 4.62 3.36 10.43
C ASN A 53 4.03 2.12 11.13
N MET A 54 4.83 1.36 11.87
CA MET A 54 4.35 0.21 12.66
C MET A 54 3.38 0.67 13.76
N ILE A 55 3.72 1.72 14.51
CA ILE A 55 2.87 2.27 15.58
C ILE A 55 1.50 2.68 15.00
N VAL A 56 1.47 3.47 13.95
CA VAL A 56 0.22 3.87 13.28
C VAL A 56 -0.53 2.66 12.72
N GLY A 57 0.20 1.71 12.13
CA GLY A 57 -0.40 0.50 11.55
C GLY A 57 -1.11 -0.39 12.57
N VAL A 58 -0.56 -0.58 13.76
CA VAL A 58 -1.19 -1.41 14.81
C VAL A 58 -2.26 -0.67 15.62
N THR A 59 -2.32 0.68 15.53
CA THR A 59 -3.34 1.50 16.20
C THR A 59 -4.54 1.77 15.29
N ASP A 60 -4.31 2.41 14.15
CA ASP A 60 -5.34 2.91 13.23
C ASP A 60 -5.47 2.05 11.97
N GLY A 61 -4.39 1.36 11.59
CA GLY A 61 -4.30 0.63 10.33
C GLY A 61 -4.04 1.53 9.13
N TYR A 62 -3.80 0.90 7.99
CA TYR A 62 -3.63 1.57 6.70
C TYR A 62 -4.72 1.16 5.73
N LYS A 63 -5.16 2.13 4.94
CA LYS A 63 -6.19 1.95 3.93
C LYS A 63 -5.76 2.60 2.63
N LYS A 64 -5.89 1.89 1.51
CA LYS A 64 -5.77 2.41 0.16
C LYS A 64 -7.03 2.06 -0.63
N THR A 65 -7.53 3.04 -1.37
CA THR A 65 -8.74 2.87 -2.19
C THR A 65 -8.38 3.06 -3.65
N LEU A 66 -8.85 2.13 -4.48
CA LEU A 66 -8.67 2.13 -5.93
C LEU A 66 -10.04 2.22 -6.59
N ASP A 67 -10.14 3.06 -7.60
CA ASP A 67 -11.32 3.20 -8.44
C ASP A 67 -11.05 2.56 -9.81
N ILE A 68 -12.02 1.81 -10.31
CA ILE A 68 -11.99 1.16 -11.62
C ILE A 68 -12.92 1.92 -12.55
N GLU A 69 -12.38 2.49 -13.62
CA GLU A 69 -13.14 3.18 -14.65
C GLU A 69 -13.07 2.42 -15.98
N GLY A 70 -14.21 2.16 -16.59
CA GLY A 70 -14.30 1.50 -17.88
C GLY A 70 -15.61 0.74 -18.08
N VAL A 71 -16.15 0.76 -19.29
CA VAL A 71 -17.37 0.01 -19.63
C VAL A 71 -17.09 -1.49 -19.52
N GLY A 72 -17.89 -2.19 -18.70
CA GLY A 72 -17.74 -3.62 -18.45
C GLY A 72 -16.57 -4.01 -17.54
N PHE A 73 -15.83 -3.02 -17.00
CA PHE A 73 -14.79 -3.31 -16.00
C PHE A 73 -15.42 -3.58 -14.64
N LYS A 74 -14.96 -4.64 -13.99
CA LYS A 74 -15.42 -4.99 -12.64
C LYS A 74 -14.39 -5.80 -11.88
N ALA A 75 -14.47 -5.72 -10.57
CA ALA A 75 -13.73 -6.56 -9.64
C ALA A 75 -14.70 -7.45 -8.87
N VAL A 76 -14.33 -8.68 -8.62
CA VAL A 76 -15.09 -9.63 -7.80
C VAL A 76 -14.12 -10.35 -6.88
N ILE A 77 -14.47 -10.49 -5.61
CA ILE A 77 -13.66 -11.22 -4.63
C ILE A 77 -14.28 -12.59 -4.42
N ALA A 78 -13.48 -13.64 -4.62
CA ALA A 78 -13.83 -15.02 -4.36
C ALA A 78 -12.82 -15.61 -3.35
N GLY A 79 -13.21 -15.63 -2.06
CA GLY A 79 -12.33 -16.08 -0.98
C GLY A 79 -11.06 -15.23 -0.86
N SER A 80 -9.90 -15.80 -1.13
CA SER A 80 -8.59 -15.13 -1.11
C SER A 80 -8.12 -14.61 -2.47
N THR A 81 -8.98 -14.67 -3.48
CA THR A 81 -8.63 -14.25 -4.85
C THR A 81 -9.50 -13.08 -5.28
N LEU A 82 -8.85 -12.03 -5.80
CA LEU A 82 -9.49 -10.91 -6.46
C LEU A 82 -9.46 -11.14 -7.97
N SER A 83 -10.61 -11.30 -8.59
CA SER A 83 -10.76 -11.47 -10.04
C SER A 83 -11.14 -10.13 -10.70
N LEU A 84 -10.35 -9.71 -11.66
CA LEU A 84 -10.44 -8.42 -12.34
C LEU A 84 -10.86 -8.63 -13.79
N SER A 85 -12.06 -8.22 -14.15
CA SER A 85 -12.52 -8.16 -15.54
C SER A 85 -12.20 -6.77 -16.10
N LEU A 86 -11.16 -6.65 -16.92
CA LEU A 86 -10.61 -5.39 -17.42
C LEU A 86 -10.61 -5.30 -18.94
N GLY A 87 -11.54 -6.01 -19.60
CA GLY A 87 -11.65 -6.04 -21.05
C GLY A 87 -10.62 -6.92 -21.76
N PHE A 88 -9.86 -7.72 -21.02
CA PHE A 88 -9.03 -8.79 -21.58
C PHE A 88 -9.87 -10.01 -21.95
N ALA A 89 -9.31 -10.89 -22.78
CA ALA A 89 -9.98 -12.14 -23.19
C ALA A 89 -10.37 -13.04 -22.00
N SER A 90 -9.60 -12.99 -20.92
CA SER A 90 -9.90 -13.68 -19.66
C SER A 90 -9.74 -12.72 -18.46
N PRO A 91 -10.50 -12.89 -17.38
CA PRO A 91 -10.27 -12.18 -16.14
C PRO A 91 -8.85 -12.38 -15.64
N LYS A 92 -8.31 -11.40 -14.92
CA LYS A 92 -7.00 -11.47 -14.24
C LYS A 92 -7.22 -11.73 -12.77
N ASP A 93 -6.64 -12.80 -12.27
CA ASP A 93 -6.74 -13.20 -10.88
C ASP A 93 -5.51 -12.73 -10.10
N TYR A 94 -5.76 -12.13 -8.94
CA TYR A 94 -4.74 -11.72 -7.98
C TYR A 94 -4.96 -12.43 -6.66
N SER A 95 -3.96 -13.18 -6.20
CA SER A 95 -4.00 -13.85 -4.89
C SER A 95 -3.71 -12.83 -3.79
N ILE A 96 -4.66 -12.63 -2.89
CA ILE A 96 -4.54 -11.69 -1.77
C ILE A 96 -3.60 -12.31 -0.72
N PRO A 97 -2.47 -11.64 -0.40
CA PRO A 97 -1.55 -12.15 0.61
C PRO A 97 -2.16 -12.08 2.02
N ALA A 98 -1.69 -12.95 2.92
CA ALA A 98 -2.05 -12.90 4.33
C ALA A 98 -1.64 -11.55 4.96
N GLY A 99 -2.46 -11.05 5.89
CA GLY A 99 -2.21 -9.76 6.57
C GLY A 99 -2.82 -8.54 5.89
N VAL A 100 -3.47 -8.71 4.75
CA VAL A 100 -4.21 -7.64 4.07
C VAL A 100 -5.65 -8.12 3.82
N LYS A 101 -6.59 -7.22 4.11
CA LYS A 101 -8.00 -7.40 3.77
C LYS A 101 -8.32 -6.57 2.53
N VAL A 102 -8.85 -7.23 1.52
CA VAL A 102 -9.33 -6.55 0.31
C VAL A 102 -10.85 -6.67 0.30
N THR A 103 -11.53 -5.55 0.10
CA THR A 103 -13.00 -5.50 -0.05
C THR A 103 -13.34 -4.77 -1.33
N GLU A 104 -14.42 -5.17 -1.97
CA GLU A 104 -14.94 -4.51 -3.17
C GLU A 104 -16.28 -3.83 -2.85
N GLN A 105 -16.55 -2.74 -3.51
CA GLN A 105 -17.80 -2.01 -3.41
C GLN A 105 -18.35 -1.74 -4.82
N GLY A 106 -19.50 -2.37 -5.11
CA GLY A 106 -20.18 -2.23 -6.38
C GLY A 106 -19.37 -2.70 -7.61
N GLY A 107 -18.35 -3.52 -7.41
CA GLY A 107 -17.48 -4.02 -8.47
C GLY A 107 -16.54 -3.00 -9.12
N VAL A 108 -16.61 -1.73 -8.71
CA VAL A 108 -15.83 -0.61 -9.31
C VAL A 108 -14.89 0.06 -8.33
N LYS A 109 -15.03 -0.22 -7.05
CA LYS A 109 -14.15 0.33 -6.01
C LYS A 109 -13.53 -0.81 -5.21
N ILE A 110 -12.20 -0.79 -5.08
CA ILE A 110 -11.44 -1.76 -4.30
C ILE A 110 -10.83 -1.04 -3.11
N ILE A 111 -11.01 -1.60 -1.94
CA ILE A 111 -10.46 -1.09 -0.69
C ILE A 111 -9.47 -2.13 -0.18
N VAL A 112 -8.23 -1.70 0.06
CA VAL A 112 -7.13 -2.51 0.57
C VAL A 112 -6.79 -2.01 1.97
N GLU A 113 -6.95 -2.85 2.98
CA GLU A 113 -6.74 -2.50 4.40
C GLU A 113 -5.77 -3.48 5.05
N GLY A 114 -4.93 -2.99 5.97
CA GLY A 114 -3.99 -3.82 6.72
C GLY A 114 -3.18 -3.03 7.73
N ILE A 115 -2.43 -3.76 8.56
CA ILE A 115 -1.56 -3.17 9.60
C ILE A 115 -0.21 -2.75 9.04
N ASP A 116 0.28 -3.43 8.00
CA ASP A 116 1.57 -3.13 7.39
C ASP A 116 1.41 -2.19 6.19
N LYS A 117 1.93 -0.97 6.33
CA LYS A 117 1.92 0.05 5.27
C LYS A 117 2.56 -0.42 3.98
N GLN A 118 3.66 -1.16 4.07
CA GLN A 118 4.40 -1.63 2.91
C GLN A 118 3.58 -2.68 2.14
N LEU A 119 3.01 -3.63 2.86
CA LEU A 119 2.20 -4.69 2.27
C LEU A 119 0.92 -4.13 1.63
N VAL A 120 0.20 -3.23 2.33
CA VAL A 120 -0.99 -2.53 1.78
C VAL A 120 -0.63 -1.74 0.52
N GLY A 121 0.50 -1.00 0.56
CA GLY A 121 0.97 -0.23 -0.59
C GLY A 121 1.35 -1.11 -1.77
N ARG A 122 2.02 -2.23 -1.53
CA ARG A 122 2.42 -3.20 -2.56
C ARG A 122 1.20 -3.83 -3.23
N VAL A 123 0.26 -4.36 -2.44
CA VAL A 123 -0.98 -4.96 -2.96
C VAL A 123 -1.77 -3.96 -3.81
N ALA A 124 -1.92 -2.72 -3.35
CA ALA A 124 -2.60 -1.69 -4.12
C ALA A 124 -1.87 -1.35 -5.44
N ALA A 125 -0.54 -1.29 -5.42
CA ALA A 125 0.27 -1.05 -6.62
C ALA A 125 0.20 -2.22 -7.59
N ASP A 126 0.25 -3.45 -7.11
CA ASP A 126 0.13 -4.66 -7.93
C ASP A 126 -1.24 -4.68 -8.65
N ILE A 127 -2.34 -4.44 -7.93
CA ILE A 127 -3.69 -4.37 -8.52
C ILE A 127 -3.75 -3.26 -9.58
N ARG A 128 -3.22 -2.07 -9.30
CA ARG A 128 -3.21 -0.95 -10.25
C ARG A 128 -2.39 -1.28 -11.50
N SER A 129 -1.32 -2.06 -11.38
CA SER A 129 -0.44 -2.42 -12.49
C SER A 129 -1.08 -3.28 -13.58
N TYR A 130 -2.18 -3.99 -13.28
CA TYR A 130 -2.89 -4.79 -14.28
C TYR A 130 -3.49 -3.96 -15.41
N TYR A 131 -3.96 -2.76 -15.11
CA TYR A 131 -4.48 -1.84 -16.10
C TYR A 131 -4.38 -0.39 -15.60
N PRO A 132 -3.22 0.26 -15.72
CA PRO A 132 -3.06 1.66 -15.31
C PRO A 132 -4.01 2.57 -16.07
N ALA A 133 -4.51 3.61 -15.41
CA ALA A 133 -5.43 4.55 -16.04
C ALA A 133 -4.79 5.26 -17.24
N GLU A 134 -5.47 5.26 -18.37
CA GLU A 134 -4.99 5.89 -19.61
C GLU A 134 -5.17 7.42 -19.57
N PRO A 135 -4.34 8.18 -20.32
CA PRO A 135 -4.35 9.64 -20.25
C PRO A 135 -5.48 10.30 -21.07
N TYR A 136 -6.27 9.57 -21.86
CA TYR A 136 -7.29 10.16 -22.74
C TYR A 136 -8.67 10.20 -22.08
N LYS A 137 -9.27 9.04 -21.81
CA LYS A 137 -10.58 8.92 -21.15
C LYS A 137 -10.48 8.57 -19.67
N GLY A 138 -9.29 8.22 -19.17
CA GLY A 138 -9.07 7.82 -17.79
C GLY A 138 -9.49 6.38 -17.49
N LYS A 139 -9.69 5.55 -18.53
CA LYS A 139 -10.04 4.14 -18.38
C LYS A 139 -8.90 3.36 -17.73
N GLY A 140 -9.23 2.56 -16.72
CA GLY A 140 -8.27 1.75 -15.99
C GLY A 140 -8.47 1.79 -14.49
N ILE A 141 -7.45 1.37 -13.75
CA ILE A 141 -7.42 1.36 -12.29
C ILE A 141 -6.53 2.51 -11.81
N ARG A 142 -7.07 3.34 -10.92
CA ARG A 142 -6.34 4.46 -10.31
C ARG A 142 -6.56 4.50 -8.80
N TYR A 143 -5.71 5.18 -8.07
CA TYR A 143 -6.03 5.57 -6.69
C TYR A 143 -7.14 6.62 -6.70
N THR A 144 -7.99 6.61 -5.68
CA THR A 144 -9.10 7.58 -5.57
C THR A 144 -8.62 9.03 -5.54
N ASP A 145 -7.43 9.27 -4.97
CA ASP A 145 -6.77 10.58 -4.87
C ASP A 145 -5.85 10.91 -6.05
N GLU A 146 -5.70 10.00 -7.02
CA GLU A 146 -4.82 10.17 -8.17
C GLU A 146 -5.45 11.08 -9.23
N LYS A 147 -4.77 12.19 -9.52
CA LYS A 147 -5.12 13.08 -10.62
C LYS A 147 -4.44 12.62 -11.91
N ILE A 148 -5.23 12.14 -12.87
CA ILE A 148 -4.71 11.73 -14.17
C ILE A 148 -4.49 12.99 -15.03
N ARG A 149 -3.27 13.16 -15.53
CA ARG A 149 -2.97 14.21 -16.51
C ARG A 149 -3.56 13.77 -17.85
N ARG A 150 -4.72 14.32 -18.20
CA ARG A 150 -5.38 14.01 -19.48
C ARG A 150 -4.67 14.70 -20.64
N LYS A 151 -4.66 14.01 -21.77
CA LYS A 151 -4.19 14.52 -23.07
C LYS A 151 -5.38 14.63 -24.00
N GLU A 152 -5.34 15.61 -24.90
CA GLU A 152 -6.31 15.70 -25.99
C GLU A 152 -5.97 14.66 -27.06
N GLY A 153 -7.01 13.99 -27.57
CA GLY A 153 -6.86 13.09 -28.71
C GLY A 153 -6.60 13.86 -29.99
N LYS A 154 -6.25 13.17 -31.07
CA LYS A 154 -6.13 13.80 -32.38
C LYS A 154 -7.51 14.33 -32.82
N THR A 155 -7.57 15.61 -33.15
CA THR A 155 -8.75 16.19 -33.82
C THR A 155 -8.82 15.58 -35.20
N VAL A 156 -9.93 14.91 -35.52
CA VAL A 156 -10.21 14.48 -36.88
C VAL A 156 -10.72 15.72 -37.61
N ALA A 157 -9.94 16.21 -38.58
CA ALA A 157 -10.35 17.30 -39.43
C ALA A 157 -11.41 16.84 -40.41
#